data_88dcd2368295059e7bb36b9b5f078753
#
_entry.id   88dcd2368295059e7bb36b9b5f078753
#
_cell.length_a   1.000
_cell.length_b   1.000
_cell.length_c   1.000
_cell.angle_alpha   90.00
_cell.angle_beta   90.00
_cell.angle_gamma   90.00
#
_symmetry.space_group_name_H-M   'P 1'
#
loop_
_entity.id
_entity.type
_entity.pdbx_description
1 polymer ?
#
loop_
_entity_poly.entity_id
_entity_poly.type
_entity_poly.pdbx_seq_one_letter_code
_entity_poly.pdbx_strand_id
1 'polypeptide(L)'
;WCVGHLVTMSYPEKYDIKFKRWSFDTLPFLPREFKYEVIPGVQKQFEIVKGLLNREDVDTIYVCTDSGREGEYIYRLVAQMAGVHGKKEKRVWIDSQTEEEIMRGIREAKDLSAYDNLSASAYLRAKEDYLMGINFSRVLTLRYGNSVSNYLNTKYQAISVGRVMTCVLGW
;
A
#
# COMPACT_ATOMS: atom_id res chain seq x y z
N TRP A 1 14.95 7.76 3.38
CA TRP A 1 14.33 7.20 2.18
C TRP A 1 13.40 6.06 2.52
N CYS A 2 12.40 5.80 1.67
CA CYS A 2 11.55 4.63 1.74
C CYS A 2 12.24 3.46 1.02
N VAL A 3 12.37 2.33 1.71
CA VAL A 3 12.91 1.09 1.14
C VAL A 3 11.82 0.23 0.48
N GLY A 4 10.83 0.86 -0.12
CA GLY A 4 9.55 0.32 -0.55
C GLY A 4 8.44 0.83 0.36
N HIS A 5 7.38 0.05 0.57
CA HIS A 5 6.32 0.41 1.51
C HIS A 5 6.81 0.37 2.96
N LEU A 6 6.57 1.45 3.71
CA LEU A 6 6.76 1.50 5.17
C LEU A 6 5.44 1.30 5.91
N VAL A 7 4.32 1.58 5.23
CA VAL A 7 2.96 1.51 5.77
C VAL A 7 2.12 0.61 4.88
N THR A 8 1.24 -0.16 5.48
CA THR A 8 0.31 -1.06 4.76
C THR A 8 -1.08 -1.00 5.38
N MET A 9 -2.09 -1.49 4.66
CA MET A 9 -3.40 -1.73 5.26
C MET A 9 -3.32 -2.87 6.27
N SER A 10 -3.97 -2.69 7.41
CA SER A 10 -3.99 -3.67 8.50
C SER A 10 -4.75 -4.92 8.09
N TYR A 11 -4.27 -6.09 8.55
CA TYR A 11 -4.98 -7.36 8.32
C TYR A 11 -6.35 -7.38 9.00
N PRO A 12 -7.30 -8.20 8.50
CA PRO A 12 -8.67 -8.26 9.01
C PRO A 12 -8.79 -8.48 10.52
N GLU A 13 -7.89 -9.23 11.15
CA GLU A 13 -7.87 -9.46 12.60
C GLU A 13 -7.63 -8.20 13.44
N LYS A 14 -7.10 -7.13 12.83
CA LYS A 14 -6.95 -5.81 13.49
C LYS A 14 -8.26 -5.03 13.57
N TYR A 15 -9.26 -5.45 12.83
CA TYR A 15 -10.61 -4.89 12.89
C TYR A 15 -11.47 -5.63 13.94
N ASP A 16 -11.41 -6.96 13.91
CA ASP A 16 -12.08 -7.84 14.87
C ASP A 16 -11.37 -9.19 14.88
N ILE A 17 -11.09 -9.73 16.07
CA ILE A 17 -10.39 -11.01 16.24
C ILE A 17 -11.07 -12.18 15.56
N LYS A 18 -12.41 -12.12 15.35
CA LYS A 18 -13.17 -13.14 14.62
C LYS A 18 -12.65 -13.36 13.20
N PHE A 19 -12.07 -12.33 12.54
CA PHE A 19 -11.52 -12.41 11.20
C PHE A 19 -10.16 -13.11 11.13
N LYS A 20 -9.54 -13.46 12.27
CA LYS A 20 -8.31 -14.25 12.32
C LYS A 20 -8.55 -15.67 11.82
N ARG A 21 -9.68 -16.27 12.21
CA ARG A 21 -10.10 -17.59 11.73
C ARG A 21 -10.91 -17.42 10.44
N TRP A 22 -10.49 -18.07 9.38
CA TRP A 22 -11.24 -18.07 8.12
C TRP A 22 -12.49 -18.93 8.24
N SER A 23 -13.64 -18.35 7.96
CA SER A 23 -14.95 -19.00 7.98
C SER A 23 -15.87 -18.31 6.98
N PHE A 24 -16.80 -19.06 6.39
CA PHE A 24 -17.86 -18.47 5.55
C PHE A 24 -18.72 -17.48 6.31
N ASP A 25 -18.93 -17.66 7.63
CA ASP A 25 -19.73 -16.77 8.47
C ASP A 25 -19.10 -15.38 8.65
N THR A 26 -17.81 -15.24 8.36
CA THR A 26 -17.06 -13.98 8.45
C THR A 26 -16.82 -13.32 7.10
N LEU A 27 -17.45 -13.81 6.04
CA LEU A 27 -17.34 -13.28 4.69
C LEU A 27 -18.69 -12.70 4.21
N PRO A 28 -18.67 -11.65 3.39
CA PRO A 28 -17.49 -10.91 2.96
C PRO A 28 -16.93 -9.98 4.05
N PHE A 29 -15.59 -9.83 4.09
CA PHE A 29 -14.94 -8.81 4.88
C PHE A 29 -15.00 -7.47 4.15
N LEU A 30 -15.81 -6.53 4.64
CA LEU A 30 -16.04 -5.21 4.07
C LEU A 30 -15.94 -4.15 5.18
N PRO A 31 -14.74 -3.64 5.50
CA PRO A 31 -14.59 -2.63 6.52
C PRO A 31 -15.18 -1.29 6.07
N ARG A 32 -15.85 -0.58 6.97
CA ARG A 32 -16.34 0.79 6.69
C ARG A 32 -15.20 1.79 6.56
N GLU A 33 -14.19 1.62 7.42
CA GLU A 33 -12.98 2.45 7.43
C GLU A 33 -11.76 1.55 7.31
N PHE A 34 -10.79 1.96 6.48
CA PHE A 34 -9.56 1.22 6.29
C PHE A 34 -8.53 1.65 7.34
N LYS A 35 -8.01 0.67 8.08
CA LYS A 35 -6.92 0.86 9.05
C LYS A 35 -5.58 0.64 8.37
N TYR A 36 -4.60 1.43 8.78
CA TYR A 36 -3.23 1.35 8.28
C TYR A 36 -2.29 1.13 9.45
N GLU A 37 -1.19 0.45 9.20
CA GLU A 37 -0.16 0.19 10.20
C GLU A 37 1.23 0.25 9.57
N VAL A 38 2.23 0.59 10.37
CA VAL A 38 3.63 0.51 9.97
C VAL A 38 4.01 -0.97 9.85
N ILE A 39 4.68 -1.32 8.76
CA ILE A 39 5.15 -2.69 8.54
C ILE A 39 6.21 -3.02 9.60
N PRO A 40 6.04 -4.08 10.42
CA PRO A 40 6.94 -4.37 11.54
C PRO A 40 8.43 -4.46 11.17
N GLY A 41 8.73 -5.06 10.01
CA GLY A 41 10.10 -5.22 9.54
C GLY A 41 10.83 -3.92 9.17
N VAL A 42 10.10 -2.80 9.01
CA VAL A 42 10.65 -1.49 8.63
C VAL A 42 10.34 -0.39 9.64
N GLN A 43 9.91 -0.75 10.84
CA GLN A 43 9.56 0.19 11.91
C GLN A 43 10.68 1.20 12.20
N LYS A 44 11.93 0.74 12.29
CA LYS A 44 13.08 1.60 12.53
C LYS A 44 13.24 2.65 11.44
N GLN A 45 13.09 2.26 10.18
CA GLN A 45 13.19 3.17 9.05
C GLN A 45 12.03 4.18 9.05
N PHE A 46 10.81 3.72 9.37
CA PHE A 46 9.66 4.60 9.50
C PHE A 46 9.89 5.68 10.57
N GLU A 47 10.41 5.32 11.76
CA GLU A 47 10.67 6.30 12.83
C GLU A 47 11.71 7.34 12.43
N ILE A 48 12.76 6.94 11.68
CA ILE A 48 13.76 7.88 11.14
C ILE A 48 13.08 8.86 10.17
N VAL A 49 12.31 8.35 9.22
CA VAL A 49 11.61 9.19 8.22
C VAL A 49 10.61 10.12 8.90
N LYS A 50 9.82 9.60 9.84
CA LYS A 50 8.87 10.39 10.64
C LYS A 50 9.57 11.52 11.40
N GLY A 51 10.68 11.22 12.05
CA GLY A 51 11.47 12.22 12.77
C GLY A 51 11.97 13.33 11.86
N LEU A 52 12.48 12.99 10.67
CA LEU A 52 12.99 13.96 9.70
C LEU A 52 11.87 14.82 9.10
N LEU A 53 10.72 14.23 8.74
CA LEU A 53 9.59 14.96 8.17
C LEU A 53 8.98 15.97 9.14
N ASN A 54 9.05 15.70 10.44
CA ASN A 54 8.46 16.54 11.48
C ASN A 54 9.48 17.49 12.17
N ARG A 55 10.70 17.63 11.67
CA ARG A 55 11.67 18.57 12.21
C ARG A 55 11.14 20.01 12.10
N GLU A 56 11.34 20.79 13.15
CA GLU A 56 10.87 22.19 13.20
C GLU A 56 11.60 23.10 12.20
N ASP A 57 12.88 22.80 11.91
CA ASP A 57 13.70 23.53 10.95
C ASP A 57 13.45 23.16 9.48
N VAL A 58 12.55 22.20 9.21
CA VAL A 58 12.11 21.82 7.86
C VAL A 58 10.79 22.52 7.56
N ASP A 59 10.76 23.39 6.58
CA ASP A 59 9.55 24.06 6.09
C ASP A 59 9.01 23.45 4.79
N THR A 60 9.87 22.85 3.99
CA THR A 60 9.53 22.29 2.67
C THR A 60 10.03 20.84 2.53
N ILE A 61 9.16 19.98 2.05
CA ILE A 61 9.43 18.57 1.76
C ILE A 61 9.38 18.36 0.24
N TYR A 62 10.47 17.91 -0.34
CA TYR A 62 10.51 17.46 -1.73
C TYR A 62 10.21 15.95 -1.79
N VAL A 63 9.09 15.61 -2.42
CA VAL A 63 8.60 14.23 -2.54
C VAL A 63 9.18 13.60 -3.79
N CYS A 64 10.20 12.79 -3.61
CA CYS A 64 11.01 12.17 -4.67
C CYS A 64 10.79 10.65 -4.79
N THR A 65 9.64 10.15 -4.37
CA THR A 65 9.23 8.77 -4.66
C THR A 65 8.95 8.60 -6.14
N ASP A 66 8.90 7.35 -6.62
CA ASP A 66 8.74 7.05 -8.05
C ASP A 66 7.62 7.86 -8.71
N SER A 67 7.86 8.28 -9.95
CA SER A 67 6.91 9.06 -10.75
C SER A 67 5.78 8.17 -11.25
N GLY A 68 4.80 7.91 -10.39
CA GLY A 68 3.66 7.03 -10.67
C GLY A 68 2.73 6.88 -9.49
N ARG A 69 1.66 6.11 -9.68
CA ARG A 69 0.65 5.84 -8.65
C ARG A 69 1.25 5.19 -7.41
N GLU A 70 2.19 4.27 -7.57
CA GLU A 70 2.82 3.55 -6.47
C GLU A 70 3.66 4.48 -5.59
N GLY A 71 4.52 5.30 -6.21
CA GLY A 71 5.32 6.29 -5.48
C GLY A 71 4.48 7.33 -4.77
N GLU A 72 3.38 7.76 -5.39
CA GLU A 72 2.41 8.67 -4.75
C GLU A 72 1.77 8.01 -3.52
N TYR A 73 1.34 6.75 -3.65
CA TYR A 73 0.74 5.99 -2.56
C TYR A 73 1.69 5.78 -1.39
N ILE A 74 2.96 5.41 -1.67
CA ILE A 74 4.00 5.23 -0.65
C ILE A 74 4.16 6.50 0.19
N TYR A 75 4.35 7.66 -0.47
CA TYR A 75 4.56 8.90 0.26
C TYR A 75 3.33 9.32 1.07
N ARG A 76 2.14 9.32 0.45
CA ARG A 76 0.89 9.75 1.12
C ARG A 76 0.60 8.94 2.38
N LEU A 77 0.82 7.62 2.34
CA LEU A 77 0.66 6.77 3.52
C LEU A 77 1.67 7.11 4.62
N VAL A 78 2.93 7.34 4.24
CA VAL A 78 3.97 7.70 5.19
C VAL A 78 3.69 9.06 5.83
N ALA A 79 3.34 10.07 5.03
CA ALA A 79 3.00 11.41 5.52
C ALA A 79 1.80 11.38 6.47
N GLN A 80 0.73 10.66 6.12
CA GLN A 80 -0.44 10.47 6.96
C GLN A 80 -0.10 9.80 8.28
N MET A 81 0.64 8.69 8.25
CA MET A 81 1.01 7.92 9.44
C MET A 81 2.02 8.67 10.33
N ALA A 82 2.91 9.46 9.72
CA ALA A 82 3.86 10.30 10.43
C ALA A 82 3.22 11.56 11.04
N GLY A 83 1.98 11.91 10.63
CA GLY A 83 1.29 13.12 11.08
C GLY A 83 1.91 14.40 10.53
N VAL A 84 2.40 14.39 9.28
CA VAL A 84 2.96 15.57 8.63
C VAL A 84 1.87 16.64 8.46
N HIS A 85 2.14 17.84 8.96
CA HIS A 85 1.24 18.97 8.84
C HIS A 85 2.02 20.30 8.84
N GLY A 86 1.45 21.34 8.24
CA GLY A 86 2.04 22.68 8.24
C GLY A 86 3.32 22.81 7.40
N LYS A 87 3.65 21.84 6.57
CA LYS A 87 4.81 21.84 5.67
C LYS A 87 4.38 22.14 4.24
N LYS A 88 5.27 22.74 3.46
CA LYS A 88 5.10 22.82 2.01
C LYS A 88 5.57 21.49 1.42
N GLU A 89 4.71 20.84 0.66
CA GLU A 89 5.02 19.56 0.03
C GLU A 89 5.09 19.73 -1.48
N LYS A 90 6.25 19.46 -2.05
CA LYS A 90 6.55 19.64 -3.48
C LYS A 90 6.83 18.29 -4.12
N ARG A 91 6.01 17.91 -5.09
CA ARG A 91 6.15 16.65 -5.83
C ARG A 91 7.16 16.81 -6.96
N VAL A 92 8.28 16.11 -6.85
CA VAL A 92 9.28 15.97 -7.91
C VAL A 92 8.85 14.87 -8.85
N TRP A 93 8.77 15.18 -10.14
CA TRP A 93 8.36 14.24 -11.17
C TRP A 93 9.45 14.16 -12.26
N ILE A 94 10.02 12.99 -12.43
CA ILE A 94 11.12 12.73 -13.36
C ILE A 94 10.83 11.49 -14.21
N ASP A 95 11.31 11.50 -15.43
CA ASP A 95 11.16 10.41 -16.38
C ASP A 95 12.44 9.57 -16.52
N SER A 96 13.57 10.10 -16.06
CA SER A 96 14.86 9.40 -15.99
C SER A 96 15.66 9.86 -14.78
N GLN A 97 16.74 9.12 -14.46
CA GLN A 97 17.63 9.43 -13.34
C GLN A 97 18.93 10.12 -13.77
N THR A 98 18.89 10.86 -14.88
CA THR A 98 20.00 11.72 -15.27
C THR A 98 20.06 12.97 -14.40
N GLU A 99 21.25 13.53 -14.19
CA GLU A 99 21.43 14.75 -13.38
C GLU A 99 20.56 15.90 -13.90
N GLU A 100 20.55 16.10 -15.21
CA GLU A 100 19.76 17.15 -15.86
C GLU A 100 18.28 17.00 -15.57
N GLU A 101 17.72 15.78 -15.67
CA GLU A 101 16.32 15.49 -15.42
C GLU A 101 15.96 15.64 -13.94
N ILE A 102 16.84 15.21 -13.04
CA ILE A 102 16.64 15.38 -11.60
C ILE A 102 16.58 16.87 -11.25
N MET A 103 17.53 17.66 -11.76
CA MET A 103 17.56 19.11 -11.53
C MET A 103 16.35 19.83 -12.15
N ARG A 104 15.87 19.38 -13.31
CA ARG A 104 14.61 19.85 -13.90
C ARG A 104 13.44 19.55 -12.98
N GLY A 105 13.29 18.29 -12.55
CA GLY A 105 12.20 17.84 -11.68
C GLY A 105 12.14 18.61 -10.37
N ILE A 106 13.28 18.95 -9.78
CA ILE A 106 13.33 19.76 -8.54
C ILE A 106 12.88 21.20 -8.81
N ARG A 107 13.38 21.83 -9.89
CA ARG A 107 13.00 23.20 -10.24
C ARG A 107 11.51 23.35 -10.58
N GLU A 108 10.95 22.34 -11.25
CA GLU A 108 9.56 22.32 -11.73
C GLU A 108 8.61 21.62 -10.77
N ALA A 109 9.06 21.27 -9.57
CA ALA A 109 8.26 20.53 -8.59
C ALA A 109 6.97 21.27 -8.26
N LYS A 110 5.86 20.62 -8.53
CA LYS A 110 4.51 21.15 -8.30
C LYS A 110 4.09 20.92 -6.85
N ASP A 111 3.13 21.71 -6.40
CA ASP A 111 2.46 21.44 -5.13
C ASP A 111 1.88 20.01 -5.12
N LEU A 112 1.95 19.33 -3.97
CA LEU A 112 1.48 17.97 -3.85
C LEU A 112 -0.01 17.81 -4.19
N SER A 113 -0.82 18.86 -3.96
CA SER A 113 -2.25 18.88 -4.29
C SER A 113 -2.53 18.70 -5.79
N ALA A 114 -1.60 19.08 -6.66
CA ALA A 114 -1.73 18.83 -8.10
C ALA A 114 -1.85 17.34 -8.46
N TYR A 115 -1.50 16.45 -7.53
CA TYR A 115 -1.52 14.99 -7.69
C TYR A 115 -2.63 14.30 -6.87
N ASP A 116 -3.62 15.05 -6.35
CA ASP A 116 -4.67 14.48 -5.51
C ASP A 116 -5.54 13.45 -6.24
N ASN A 117 -5.84 13.67 -7.52
CA ASN A 117 -6.56 12.68 -8.33
C ASN A 117 -5.74 11.40 -8.56
N LEU A 118 -4.43 11.54 -8.74
CA LEU A 118 -3.52 10.40 -8.85
C LEU A 118 -3.47 9.62 -7.54
N SER A 119 -3.38 10.33 -6.42
CA SER A 119 -3.44 9.78 -5.07
C SER A 119 -4.74 9.01 -4.84
N ALA A 120 -5.89 9.63 -5.14
CA ALA A 120 -7.20 8.99 -5.01
C ALA A 120 -7.29 7.69 -5.82
N SER A 121 -6.81 7.71 -7.06
CA SER A 121 -6.71 6.53 -7.93
C SER A 121 -5.84 5.43 -7.31
N ALA A 122 -4.71 5.79 -6.69
CA ALA A 122 -3.81 4.85 -6.04
C ALA A 122 -4.45 4.19 -4.80
N TYR A 123 -5.11 4.99 -3.96
CA TYR A 123 -5.86 4.49 -2.80
C TYR A 123 -7.01 3.56 -3.19
N LEU A 124 -7.79 3.92 -4.21
CA LEU A 124 -8.90 3.08 -4.70
C LEU A 124 -8.38 1.74 -5.20
N ARG A 125 -7.33 1.74 -6.01
CA ARG A 125 -6.71 0.51 -6.51
C ARG A 125 -6.21 -0.38 -5.38
N ALA A 126 -5.52 0.20 -4.40
CA ALA A 126 -5.01 -0.56 -3.27
C ALA A 126 -6.14 -1.19 -2.44
N LYS A 127 -7.23 -0.45 -2.21
CA LYS A 127 -8.43 -0.95 -1.52
C LYS A 127 -9.13 -2.06 -2.30
N GLU A 128 -9.24 -1.92 -3.61
CA GLU A 128 -9.79 -2.95 -4.50
C GLU A 128 -8.97 -4.24 -4.41
N ASP A 129 -7.65 -4.16 -4.66
CA ASP A 129 -6.74 -5.30 -4.60
C ASP A 129 -6.78 -5.97 -3.21
N TYR A 130 -6.86 -5.19 -2.13
CA TYR A 130 -6.97 -5.69 -0.76
C TYR A 130 -8.28 -6.45 -0.52
N LEU A 131 -9.43 -5.86 -0.88
CA LEU A 131 -10.74 -6.49 -0.66
C LEU A 131 -10.92 -7.74 -1.53
N MET A 132 -10.59 -7.64 -2.81
CA MET A 132 -10.65 -8.77 -3.74
C MET A 132 -9.72 -9.90 -3.29
N GLY A 133 -8.46 -9.58 -3.01
CA GLY A 133 -7.47 -10.54 -2.56
C GLY A 133 -7.91 -11.29 -1.30
N ILE A 134 -8.33 -10.58 -0.27
CA ILE A 134 -8.75 -11.21 1.00
C ILE A 134 -10.00 -12.06 0.83
N ASN A 135 -11.07 -11.50 0.26
CA ASN A 135 -12.34 -12.21 0.21
C ASN A 135 -12.30 -13.42 -0.71
N PHE A 136 -11.80 -13.27 -1.92
CA PHE A 136 -11.77 -14.38 -2.88
C PHE A 136 -10.74 -15.45 -2.50
N SER A 137 -9.56 -15.07 -1.97
CA SER A 137 -8.61 -16.06 -1.48
C SER A 137 -9.20 -16.91 -0.34
N ARG A 138 -9.91 -16.28 0.59
CA ARG A 138 -10.59 -17.00 1.68
C ARG A 138 -11.69 -17.91 1.18
N VAL A 139 -12.57 -17.42 0.30
CA VAL A 139 -13.66 -18.23 -0.29
C VAL A 139 -13.11 -19.45 -1.01
N LEU A 140 -12.16 -19.27 -1.93
CA LEU A 140 -11.59 -20.37 -2.70
C LEU A 140 -10.83 -21.37 -1.81
N THR A 141 -10.08 -20.86 -0.84
CA THR A 141 -9.37 -21.72 0.10
C THR A 141 -10.32 -22.55 0.95
N LEU A 142 -11.37 -21.95 1.50
CA LEU A 142 -12.37 -22.66 2.29
C LEU A 142 -13.15 -23.69 1.46
N ARG A 143 -13.44 -23.37 0.20
CA ARG A 143 -14.23 -24.25 -0.66
C ARG A 143 -13.41 -25.38 -1.28
N TYR A 144 -12.21 -25.09 -1.74
CA TYR A 144 -11.42 -26.01 -2.59
C TYR A 144 -10.07 -26.38 -2.01
N GLY A 145 -9.60 -25.72 -0.95
CA GLY A 145 -8.25 -25.91 -0.41
C GLY A 145 -7.92 -27.38 -0.09
N ASN A 146 -8.83 -28.10 0.56
CA ASN A 146 -8.63 -29.53 0.87
C ASN A 146 -8.60 -30.39 -0.40
N SER A 147 -9.52 -30.17 -1.33
CA SER A 147 -9.61 -30.95 -2.58
C SER A 147 -8.35 -30.76 -3.42
N VAL A 148 -7.88 -29.53 -3.56
CA VAL A 148 -6.64 -29.22 -4.31
C VAL A 148 -5.41 -29.82 -3.63
N SER A 149 -5.28 -29.69 -2.31
CA SER A 149 -4.14 -30.24 -1.56
C SER A 149 -4.10 -31.76 -1.65
N ASN A 150 -5.25 -32.42 -1.56
CA ASN A 150 -5.35 -33.88 -1.71
C ASN A 150 -4.99 -34.33 -3.13
N TYR A 151 -5.51 -33.63 -4.15
CA TYR A 151 -5.20 -33.95 -5.55
C TYR A 151 -3.71 -33.81 -5.87
N LEU A 152 -3.08 -32.75 -5.36
CA LEU A 152 -1.66 -32.46 -5.57
C LEU A 152 -0.74 -33.24 -4.61
N ASN A 153 -1.30 -33.99 -3.67
CA ASN A 153 -0.57 -34.70 -2.60
C ASN A 153 0.40 -33.76 -1.84
N THR A 154 -0.08 -32.55 -1.52
CA THR A 154 0.68 -31.51 -0.81
C THR A 154 0.05 -31.16 0.52
N LYS A 155 0.80 -30.47 1.40
CA LYS A 155 0.20 -29.87 2.60
C LYS A 155 -0.86 -28.84 2.20
N TYR A 156 -1.86 -28.69 3.06
CA TYR A 156 -2.89 -27.65 2.89
C TYR A 156 -2.25 -26.28 2.72
N GLN A 157 -2.61 -25.59 1.64
CA GLN A 157 -2.13 -24.26 1.31
C GLN A 157 -3.32 -23.36 0.94
N ALA A 158 -3.17 -22.07 1.23
CA ALA A 158 -4.13 -21.08 0.81
C ALA A 158 -4.10 -20.89 -0.71
N ILE A 159 -5.25 -20.82 -1.32
CA ILE A 159 -5.41 -20.46 -2.74
C ILE A 159 -5.44 -18.94 -2.81
N SER A 160 -4.37 -18.36 -3.33
CA SER A 160 -4.28 -16.91 -3.49
C SER A 160 -5.00 -16.44 -4.74
N VAL A 161 -5.76 -15.36 -4.60
CA VAL A 161 -6.40 -14.66 -5.71
C VAL A 161 -5.82 -13.25 -5.79
N GLY A 162 -5.44 -12.85 -6.98
CA GLY A 162 -4.96 -11.51 -7.26
C GLY A 162 -5.36 -11.10 -8.66
N ARG A 163 -5.55 -9.82 -8.87
CA ARG A 163 -6.01 -9.25 -10.14
C ARG A 163 -5.21 -9.73 -11.34
N VAL A 164 -3.88 -9.63 -11.27
CA VAL A 164 -2.99 -10.05 -12.36
C VAL A 164 -2.98 -11.56 -12.54
N MET A 165 -2.86 -12.33 -11.44
CA MET A 165 -2.85 -13.79 -11.49
C MET A 165 -4.14 -14.35 -12.10
N THR A 166 -5.28 -13.79 -11.73
CA THR A 166 -6.59 -14.24 -12.24
C THR A 166 -6.72 -13.98 -13.73
N CYS A 167 -6.26 -12.82 -14.21
CA CYS A 167 -6.25 -12.52 -15.65
C CYS A 167 -5.33 -13.47 -16.42
N VAL A 168 -4.13 -13.73 -15.92
CA VAL A 168 -3.15 -14.62 -16.60
C VAL A 168 -3.64 -16.06 -16.65
N LEU A 169 -4.32 -16.55 -15.60
CA LEU A 169 -4.88 -17.91 -15.57
C LEU A 169 -6.12 -18.07 -16.46
N GLY A 170 -6.80 -16.97 -16.78
CA GLY A 170 -7.98 -16.98 -17.67
C GLY A 170 -7.65 -16.94 -19.16
N TRP A 171 -6.37 -16.86 -19.50
CA TRP A 171 -5.85 -16.92 -20.87
C TRP A 171 -5.33 -18.33 -21.13
#